data_4b8610a8c500de2758e1ae9539659384
#
_entry.id   4b8610a8c500de2758e1ae9539659384
#
_cell.length_a   1.000
_cell.length_b   1.000
_cell.length_c   1.000
_cell.angle_alpha   90.00
_cell.angle_beta   90.00
_cell.angle_gamma   90.00
#
_symmetry.space_group_name_H-M   'P 1'
#
loop_
_entity.id
_entity.type
_entity.pdbx_description
1 polymer ?
#
loop_
_entity_poly.entity_id
_entity_poly.type
_entity_poly.pdbx_seq_one_letter_code
_entity_poly.pdbx_strand_id
1 'polypeptide(L)'
;AAQAKYREQIPEAVGRLYQVEGTWEQAFDYEAPEYFMSWYVAGAMEEIAGAGKREYPLPMFANVWLEQFPFRPGTYPSGGPITKVLPIWKEAAGSLDMISPDIYHSDFYGFCDQYALADNPLFIPETGRGPAAASHLLGALGLYHNMIGFSPFGIDDLLSAPLYDQM
;
A
#
# COMPACT_ATOMS: atom_id res chain seq x y z
N ALA A 1 25.38 7.93 8.69
CA ALA A 1 25.38 7.05 7.50
C ALA A 1 24.07 7.16 6.70
N ALA A 2 22.88 7.20 7.33
CA ALA A 2 21.60 7.31 6.62
C ALA A 2 21.45 8.64 5.85
N GLN A 3 21.77 9.77 6.44
CA GLN A 3 21.68 11.09 5.80
C GLN A 3 22.54 11.26 4.53
N ALA A 4 23.63 10.47 4.38
CA ALA A 4 24.44 10.53 3.17
C ALA A 4 23.74 9.93 1.94
N LYS A 5 22.84 8.97 2.12
CA LYS A 5 22.14 8.28 1.03
C LYS A 5 21.12 9.16 0.31
N TYR A 6 20.46 10.09 1.01
CA TYR A 6 19.52 11.02 0.38
C TYR A 6 20.18 12.07 -0.53
N ARG A 7 21.52 12.13 -0.53
CA ARG A 7 22.31 12.96 -1.45
C ARG A 7 22.71 12.23 -2.73
N GLU A 8 22.31 10.99 -2.90
CA GLU A 8 22.42 10.28 -4.17
C GLU A 8 21.42 10.85 -5.17
N GLN A 9 21.80 10.82 -6.45
CA GLN A 9 20.90 11.22 -7.55
C GLN A 9 19.68 10.29 -7.58
N ILE A 10 18.51 10.89 -7.82
CA ILE A 10 17.30 10.08 -8.04
C ILE A 10 17.45 9.26 -9.32
N PRO A 11 16.85 8.06 -9.39
CA PRO A 11 16.74 7.29 -10.63
C PRO A 11 15.98 8.08 -11.72
N GLU A 12 16.35 7.91 -12.99
CA GLU A 12 15.66 8.56 -14.10
C GLU A 12 14.15 8.28 -14.12
N ALA A 13 13.75 7.06 -13.78
CA ALA A 13 12.35 6.68 -13.67
C ALA A 13 11.59 7.54 -12.65
N VAL A 14 12.17 7.75 -11.46
CA VAL A 14 11.59 8.62 -10.42
C VAL A 14 11.51 10.07 -10.90
N GLY A 15 12.58 10.56 -11.52
CA GLY A 15 12.60 11.91 -12.10
C GLY A 15 11.48 12.12 -13.13
N ARG A 16 11.24 11.13 -13.99
CA ARG A 16 10.15 11.16 -14.98
C ARG A 16 8.77 11.11 -14.33
N LEU A 17 8.57 10.25 -13.32
CA LEU A 17 7.27 10.08 -12.65
C LEU A 17 6.80 11.35 -11.94
N TYR A 18 7.70 12.06 -11.27
CA TYR A 18 7.36 13.22 -10.45
C TYR A 18 7.77 14.55 -11.07
N GLN A 19 8.38 14.54 -12.28
CA GLN A 19 8.88 15.73 -12.98
C GLN A 19 9.88 16.52 -12.12
N VAL A 20 10.80 15.81 -11.49
CA VAL A 20 11.84 16.35 -10.61
C VAL A 20 13.22 15.87 -11.02
N GLU A 21 14.28 16.56 -10.57
CA GLU A 21 15.67 16.22 -10.84
C GLU A 21 16.55 16.48 -9.62
N GLY A 22 17.78 15.99 -9.67
CA GLY A 22 18.75 16.17 -8.60
C GLY A 22 18.81 15.00 -7.64
N THR A 23 19.22 15.26 -6.41
CA THR A 23 19.26 14.25 -5.35
C THR A 23 17.90 14.06 -4.71
N TRP A 24 17.71 12.96 -3.98
CA TRP A 24 16.47 12.72 -3.22
C TRP A 24 16.11 13.90 -2.31
N GLU A 25 17.11 14.47 -1.63
CA GLU A 25 16.93 15.61 -0.73
C GLU A 25 16.51 16.88 -1.51
N GLN A 26 17.07 17.10 -2.69
CA GLN A 26 16.71 18.25 -3.54
C GLN A 26 15.31 18.10 -4.16
N ALA A 27 14.96 16.87 -4.54
CA ALA A 27 13.69 16.59 -5.21
C ALA A 27 12.48 16.56 -4.25
N PHE A 28 12.66 16.03 -3.01
CA PHE A 28 11.55 15.71 -2.11
C PHE A 28 11.68 16.32 -0.71
N ASP A 29 12.73 17.10 -0.44
CA ASP A 29 12.97 17.80 0.82
C ASP A 29 12.77 16.86 2.05
N TYR A 30 11.94 17.24 3.00
CA TYR A 30 11.69 16.46 4.22
C TYR A 30 11.02 15.10 3.96
N GLU A 31 10.41 14.91 2.80
CA GLU A 31 9.81 13.64 2.39
C GLU A 31 10.79 12.69 1.69
N ALA A 32 12.01 13.14 1.39
CA ALA A 32 13.03 12.32 0.73
C ALA A 32 13.21 10.91 1.32
N PRO A 33 13.16 10.70 2.65
CA PRO A 33 13.23 9.37 3.23
C PRO A 33 12.12 8.41 2.76
N GLU A 34 10.89 8.90 2.57
CA GLU A 34 9.74 8.11 2.11
C GLU A 34 9.95 7.64 0.67
N TYR A 35 10.25 8.58 -0.23
CA TYR A 35 10.44 8.29 -1.64
C TYR A 35 11.66 7.37 -1.88
N PHE A 36 12.76 7.65 -1.18
CA PHE A 36 13.95 6.80 -1.20
C PHE A 36 13.65 5.38 -0.75
N MET A 37 13.02 5.22 0.42
CA MET A 37 12.69 3.91 0.96
C MET A 37 11.72 3.16 0.04
N SER A 38 10.72 3.84 -0.49
CA SER A 38 9.74 3.25 -1.41
C SER A 38 10.40 2.68 -2.66
N TRP A 39 11.34 3.38 -3.27
CA TRP A 39 12.07 2.90 -4.43
C TRP A 39 12.84 1.61 -4.15
N TYR A 40 13.61 1.58 -3.05
CA TYR A 40 14.45 0.43 -2.73
C TYR A 40 13.64 -0.76 -2.20
N VAL A 41 12.59 -0.51 -1.42
CA VAL A 41 11.70 -1.57 -0.94
C VAL A 41 10.91 -2.17 -2.10
N ALA A 42 10.36 -1.34 -3.00
CA ALA A 42 9.67 -1.82 -4.20
C ALA A 42 10.58 -2.68 -5.08
N GLY A 43 11.84 -2.25 -5.31
CA GLY A 43 12.82 -3.06 -6.05
C GLY A 43 13.12 -4.41 -5.41
N ALA A 44 13.27 -4.46 -4.07
CA ALA A 44 13.43 -5.71 -3.36
C ALA A 44 12.18 -6.62 -3.46
N MET A 45 10.99 -6.04 -3.43
CA MET A 45 9.74 -6.77 -3.61
C MET A 45 9.60 -7.30 -5.04
N GLU A 46 10.08 -6.57 -6.05
CA GLU A 46 10.15 -7.05 -7.44
C GLU A 46 10.98 -8.33 -7.55
N GLU A 47 12.15 -8.35 -6.93
CA GLU A 47 13.01 -9.55 -6.96
C GLU A 47 12.30 -10.78 -6.36
N ILE A 48 11.62 -10.58 -5.21
CA ILE A 48 10.89 -11.65 -4.51
C ILE A 48 9.67 -12.10 -5.31
N ALA A 49 8.83 -11.16 -5.74
CA ALA A 49 7.60 -11.46 -6.47
C ALA A 49 7.90 -12.07 -7.83
N GLY A 50 8.89 -11.53 -8.55
CA GLY A 50 9.34 -12.09 -9.82
C GLY A 50 9.92 -13.50 -9.69
N ALA A 51 10.66 -13.77 -8.60
CA ALA A 51 11.15 -15.13 -8.32
C ALA A 51 9.98 -16.09 -8.05
N GLY A 52 9.02 -15.67 -7.21
CA GLY A 52 7.84 -16.49 -6.92
C GLY A 52 7.00 -16.79 -8.16
N LYS A 53 6.76 -15.80 -9.02
CA LYS A 53 6.00 -15.98 -10.26
C LYS A 53 6.70 -16.89 -11.28
N ARG A 54 8.01 -16.96 -11.28
CA ARG A 54 8.75 -17.93 -12.12
C ARG A 54 8.54 -19.38 -11.69
N GLU A 55 8.36 -19.61 -10.38
CA GLU A 55 8.06 -20.94 -9.85
C GLU A 55 6.59 -21.30 -10.03
N TYR A 56 5.70 -20.37 -9.68
CA TYR A 56 4.27 -20.56 -9.84
C TYR A 56 3.57 -19.20 -10.09
N PRO A 57 2.99 -18.97 -11.28
CA PRO A 57 2.52 -17.66 -11.71
C PRO A 57 1.14 -17.30 -11.11
N LEU A 58 1.07 -17.17 -9.80
CA LEU A 58 -0.12 -16.65 -9.10
C LEU A 58 -0.11 -15.12 -9.04
N PRO A 59 -1.29 -14.50 -8.99
CA PRO A 59 -1.40 -13.09 -8.65
C PRO A 59 -0.76 -12.79 -7.29
N MET A 60 0.03 -11.73 -7.24
CA MET A 60 0.72 -11.28 -6.04
C MET A 60 0.31 -9.86 -5.69
N PHE A 61 0.21 -9.59 -4.39
CA PHE A 61 -0.10 -8.26 -3.90
C PHE A 61 0.86 -7.84 -2.78
N ALA A 62 0.97 -6.55 -2.57
CA ALA A 62 1.61 -5.99 -1.38
C ALA A 62 0.55 -5.31 -0.51
N ASN A 63 0.53 -5.66 0.78
CA ASN A 63 -0.21 -4.90 1.78
C ASN A 63 0.40 -3.52 1.96
N VAL A 64 -0.41 -2.55 2.28
CA VAL A 64 0.06 -1.24 2.70
C VAL A 64 -0.58 -0.81 4.01
N TRP A 65 0.27 -0.48 4.99
CA TRP A 65 -0.12 0.26 6.16
C TRP A 65 -0.22 1.73 5.80
N LEU A 66 -1.39 2.31 5.99
CA LEU A 66 -1.67 3.67 5.55
C LEU A 66 -0.82 4.72 6.28
N GLU A 67 -0.61 5.86 5.63
CA GLU A 67 0.04 7.02 6.24
C GLU A 67 -0.74 7.50 7.45
N GLN A 68 -0.04 7.79 8.56
CA GLN A 68 -0.65 8.17 9.83
C GLN A 68 -0.14 9.53 10.31
N PHE A 69 -0.99 10.22 11.08
CA PHE A 69 -0.57 11.44 11.77
C PHE A 69 0.71 11.20 12.62
N PRO A 70 1.70 12.06 12.60
CA PRO A 70 1.72 13.43 12.02
C PRO A 70 2.15 13.50 10.52
N PHE A 71 1.99 12.44 9.73
CA PHE A 71 2.26 12.38 8.29
C PHE A 71 3.72 12.73 7.93
N ARG A 72 4.65 12.24 8.74
CA ARG A 72 6.08 12.44 8.52
C ARG A 72 6.78 11.10 8.36
N PRO A 73 7.69 10.97 7.38
CA PRO A 73 8.49 9.76 7.22
C PRO A 73 9.17 9.35 8.53
N GLY A 74 9.07 8.06 8.87
CA GLY A 74 9.61 7.49 10.10
C GLY A 74 8.69 7.58 11.32
N THR A 75 7.51 8.20 11.23
CA THR A 75 6.49 8.19 12.29
C THR A 75 5.40 7.14 12.05
N TYR A 76 5.42 6.51 10.90
CA TYR A 76 4.64 5.35 10.48
C TYR A 76 5.57 4.40 9.71
N PRO A 77 5.17 3.16 9.39
CA PRO A 77 5.96 2.24 8.55
C PRO A 77 6.19 2.81 7.15
N SER A 78 7.27 3.60 7.00
CA SER A 78 7.62 4.32 5.77
C SER A 78 8.23 3.39 4.73
N GLY A 79 8.06 3.75 3.45
CA GLY A 79 8.57 2.99 2.31
C GLY A 79 7.57 1.99 1.74
N GLY A 80 6.41 1.79 2.38
CA GLY A 80 5.30 1.02 1.83
C GLY A 80 4.57 1.77 0.71
N PRO A 81 3.68 1.11 -0.05
CA PRO A 81 2.99 1.68 -1.20
C PRO A 81 1.82 2.61 -0.81
N ILE A 82 2.09 3.61 0.05
CA ILE A 82 1.11 4.67 0.33
C ILE A 82 0.86 5.50 -0.93
N THR A 83 -0.27 6.19 -0.98
CA THR A 83 -0.79 6.81 -2.22
C THR A 83 0.19 7.73 -2.93
N LYS A 84 0.93 8.57 -2.19
CA LYS A 84 1.90 9.50 -2.78
C LYS A 84 3.10 8.84 -3.48
N VAL A 85 3.43 7.61 -3.10
CA VAL A 85 4.53 6.82 -3.68
C VAL A 85 4.06 5.61 -4.49
N LEU A 86 2.75 5.48 -4.68
CA LEU A 86 2.17 4.42 -5.50
C LEU A 86 2.77 4.35 -6.92
N PRO A 87 3.03 5.48 -7.62
CA PRO A 87 3.70 5.45 -8.92
C PRO A 87 5.08 4.79 -8.89
N ILE A 88 5.86 5.01 -7.82
CA ILE A 88 7.16 4.35 -7.62
C ILE A 88 6.99 2.83 -7.53
N TRP A 89 6.04 2.37 -6.71
CA TRP A 89 5.78 0.95 -6.53
C TRP A 89 5.33 0.28 -7.82
N LYS A 90 4.47 0.92 -8.60
CA LYS A 90 4.02 0.40 -9.90
C LYS A 90 5.15 0.34 -10.93
N GLU A 91 6.08 1.30 -10.89
CA GLU A 91 7.25 1.31 -11.78
C GLU A 91 8.31 0.27 -11.36
N ALA A 92 8.60 0.17 -10.05
CA ALA A 92 9.72 -0.61 -9.55
C ALA A 92 9.37 -2.05 -9.17
N ALA A 93 8.09 -2.37 -8.97
CA ALA A 93 7.61 -3.69 -8.56
C ALA A 93 6.55 -4.22 -9.53
N GLY A 94 6.87 -4.26 -10.83
CA GLY A 94 5.96 -4.68 -11.91
C GLY A 94 5.47 -6.12 -11.81
N SER A 95 6.13 -6.97 -11.01
CA SER A 95 5.67 -8.33 -10.71
C SER A 95 4.53 -8.38 -9.69
N LEU A 96 4.20 -7.28 -9.01
CA LEU A 96 2.99 -7.20 -8.19
C LEU A 96 1.79 -6.87 -9.08
N ASP A 97 0.70 -7.61 -8.88
CA ASP A 97 -0.54 -7.41 -9.66
C ASP A 97 -1.45 -6.35 -9.02
N MET A 98 -1.29 -6.11 -7.73
CA MET A 98 -2.09 -5.13 -7.00
C MET A 98 -1.40 -4.64 -5.73
N ILE A 99 -1.80 -3.45 -5.31
CA ILE A 99 -1.47 -2.85 -4.01
C ILE A 99 -2.75 -2.81 -3.20
N SER A 100 -2.69 -3.32 -1.97
CA SER A 100 -3.86 -3.68 -1.18
C SER A 100 -3.82 -3.01 0.19
N PRO A 101 -4.71 -2.03 0.48
CA PRO A 101 -4.65 -1.25 1.71
C PRO A 101 -5.24 -2.00 2.90
N ASP A 102 -4.54 -1.93 4.05
CA ASP A 102 -5.05 -2.36 5.35
C ASP A 102 -5.83 -1.20 5.96
N ILE A 103 -7.17 -1.26 5.92
CA ILE A 103 -8.01 -0.11 6.26
C ILE A 103 -8.65 -0.27 7.63
N TYR A 104 -8.10 0.45 8.62
CA TYR A 104 -8.67 0.58 9.98
C TYR A 104 -9.14 2.01 10.28
N HIS A 105 -9.19 2.86 9.27
CA HIS A 105 -9.51 4.27 9.39
C HIS A 105 -11.02 4.52 9.29
N SER A 106 -11.52 5.55 9.98
CA SER A 106 -12.93 5.95 9.92
C SER A 106 -13.37 6.43 8.52
N ASP A 107 -12.45 7.02 7.75
CA ASP A 107 -12.67 7.37 6.34
C ASP A 107 -12.37 6.18 5.43
N PHE A 108 -13.09 5.09 5.63
CA PHE A 108 -12.90 3.83 4.90
C PHE A 108 -13.03 4.02 3.38
N TYR A 109 -14.08 4.69 2.92
CA TYR A 109 -14.33 4.86 1.49
C TYR A 109 -13.34 5.83 0.83
N GLY A 110 -12.89 6.87 1.55
CA GLY A 110 -11.85 7.77 1.04
C GLY A 110 -10.52 7.05 0.76
N PHE A 111 -10.18 6.02 1.56
CA PHE A 111 -9.05 5.16 1.25
C PHE A 111 -9.36 4.18 0.11
N CYS A 112 -10.54 3.60 0.05
CA CYS A 112 -10.93 2.77 -1.10
C CYS A 112 -10.79 3.52 -2.42
N ASP A 113 -11.23 4.78 -2.50
CA ASP A 113 -11.12 5.64 -3.69
C ASP A 113 -9.66 5.82 -4.15
N GLN A 114 -8.71 5.85 -3.22
CA GLN A 114 -7.30 6.03 -3.51
C GLN A 114 -6.65 4.78 -4.12
N TYR A 115 -7.19 3.59 -3.84
CA TYR A 115 -6.61 2.31 -4.30
C TYR A 115 -7.46 1.59 -5.35
N ALA A 116 -8.74 1.92 -5.50
CA ALA A 116 -9.62 1.36 -6.53
C ALA A 116 -9.36 2.02 -7.89
N LEU A 117 -8.19 1.76 -8.48
CA LEU A 117 -7.77 2.38 -9.74
C LEU A 117 -8.04 1.47 -10.93
N ALA A 118 -8.03 2.01 -12.14
CA ALA A 118 -8.25 1.23 -13.36
C ALA A 118 -7.20 0.12 -13.56
N ASP A 119 -6.00 0.34 -13.04
CA ASP A 119 -4.86 -0.57 -13.09
C ASP A 119 -4.52 -1.18 -11.71
N ASN A 120 -5.43 -1.08 -10.74
CA ASN A 120 -5.27 -1.63 -9.40
C ASN A 120 -6.64 -2.10 -8.87
N PRO A 121 -6.99 -3.39 -9.01
CA PRO A 121 -8.22 -3.91 -8.45
C PRO A 121 -8.22 -3.73 -6.93
N LEU A 122 -9.39 -3.38 -6.38
CA LEU A 122 -9.52 -3.17 -4.94
C LEU A 122 -9.57 -4.50 -4.21
N PHE A 123 -8.51 -4.79 -3.48
CA PHE A 123 -8.47 -5.86 -2.50
C PHE A 123 -8.13 -5.28 -1.13
N ILE A 124 -8.97 -5.54 -0.14
CA ILE A 124 -8.74 -5.12 1.25
C ILE A 124 -8.35 -6.36 2.04
N PRO A 125 -7.04 -6.62 2.20
CA PRO A 125 -6.55 -7.84 2.83
C PRO A 125 -6.69 -7.82 4.35
N GLU A 126 -6.86 -6.60 4.92
CA GLU A 126 -6.95 -6.44 6.35
C GLU A 126 -7.84 -5.24 6.72
N THR A 127 -8.79 -5.46 7.63
CA THR A 127 -9.65 -4.40 8.19
C THR A 127 -10.24 -4.88 9.52
N GLY A 128 -10.89 -3.97 10.25
CA GLY A 128 -11.61 -4.32 11.48
C GLY A 128 -12.76 -5.31 11.26
N ARG A 129 -13.07 -6.10 12.28
CA ARG A 129 -14.13 -7.12 12.26
C ARG A 129 -15.41 -6.75 13.01
N GLY A 130 -15.54 -5.51 13.47
CA GLY A 130 -16.74 -5.03 14.17
C GLY A 130 -17.96 -4.86 13.26
N PRO A 131 -19.09 -4.40 13.80
CA PRO A 131 -20.36 -4.22 13.04
C PRO A 131 -20.20 -3.33 11.80
N ALA A 132 -19.26 -2.38 11.82
CA ALA A 132 -18.95 -1.53 10.67
C ALA A 132 -18.38 -2.33 9.49
N ALA A 133 -17.71 -3.47 9.72
CA ALA A 133 -17.11 -4.27 8.66
C ALA A 133 -18.14 -4.78 7.65
N ALA A 134 -19.30 -5.22 8.12
CA ALA A 134 -20.39 -5.67 7.24
C ALA A 134 -20.93 -4.52 6.38
N SER A 135 -21.08 -3.34 6.96
CA SER A 135 -21.51 -2.14 6.23
C SER A 135 -20.47 -1.70 5.21
N HIS A 136 -19.20 -1.75 5.58
CA HIS A 136 -18.08 -1.44 4.70
C HIS A 136 -18.01 -2.42 3.52
N LEU A 137 -18.13 -3.73 3.79
CA LEU A 137 -18.16 -4.74 2.72
C LEU A 137 -19.31 -4.51 1.74
N LEU A 138 -20.55 -4.36 2.24
CA LEU A 138 -21.71 -4.17 1.37
C LEU A 138 -21.62 -2.87 0.56
N GLY A 139 -21.17 -1.77 1.21
CA GLY A 139 -20.97 -0.51 0.53
C GLY A 139 -19.86 -0.58 -0.51
N ALA A 140 -18.74 -1.22 -0.19
CA ALA A 140 -17.64 -1.36 -1.13
C ALA A 140 -18.01 -2.22 -2.35
N LEU A 141 -18.74 -3.33 -2.15
CA LEU A 141 -19.27 -4.15 -3.25
C LEU A 141 -20.24 -3.38 -4.15
N GLY A 142 -21.00 -2.44 -3.59
CA GLY A 142 -21.92 -1.60 -4.36
C GLY A 142 -21.26 -0.44 -5.11
N LEU A 143 -20.14 0.08 -4.58
CA LEU A 143 -19.46 1.26 -5.13
C LEU A 143 -18.33 0.92 -6.07
N TYR A 144 -17.56 -0.15 -5.79
CA TYR A 144 -16.34 -0.48 -6.52
C TYR A 144 -16.51 -1.74 -7.38
N HIS A 145 -16.79 -1.57 -8.65
CA HIS A 145 -16.99 -2.67 -9.60
C HIS A 145 -15.72 -3.50 -9.85
N ASN A 146 -14.53 -2.98 -9.50
CA ASN A 146 -13.25 -3.66 -9.55
C ASN A 146 -12.82 -4.25 -8.21
N MET A 147 -13.71 -4.31 -7.21
CA MET A 147 -13.42 -4.95 -5.93
C MET A 147 -13.37 -6.47 -6.09
N ILE A 148 -12.30 -7.08 -5.61
CA ILE A 148 -12.05 -8.52 -5.73
C ILE A 148 -11.98 -9.26 -4.39
N GLY A 149 -11.86 -8.55 -3.26
CA GLY A 149 -11.80 -9.20 -1.96
C GLY A 149 -11.83 -8.25 -0.77
N PHE A 150 -12.23 -8.82 0.38
CA PHE A 150 -12.36 -8.13 1.66
C PHE A 150 -12.12 -9.13 2.79
N SER A 151 -11.15 -8.88 3.65
CA SER A 151 -10.75 -9.79 4.71
C SER A 151 -10.73 -9.08 6.07
N PRO A 152 -11.74 -9.27 6.92
CA PRO A 152 -11.66 -8.81 8.30
C PRO A 152 -10.56 -9.57 9.05
N PHE A 153 -9.70 -8.84 9.77
CA PHE A 153 -8.57 -9.42 10.50
C PHE A 153 -9.04 -10.35 11.60
N GLY A 154 -8.48 -11.57 11.67
CA GLY A 154 -8.81 -12.56 12.68
C GLY A 154 -10.28 -13.01 12.64
N ILE A 155 -10.90 -13.11 11.46
CA ILE A 155 -12.29 -13.51 11.32
C ILE A 155 -12.56 -14.92 11.87
N ASP A 156 -11.57 -15.80 11.84
CA ASP A 156 -11.62 -17.15 12.40
C ASP A 156 -11.75 -17.16 13.93
N ASP A 157 -11.27 -16.13 14.62
CA ASP A 157 -11.45 -15.97 16.06
C ASP A 157 -12.93 -15.83 16.47
N LEU A 158 -13.79 -15.38 15.55
CA LEU A 158 -15.22 -15.21 15.82
C LEU A 158 -15.90 -16.52 16.21
N LEU A 159 -15.39 -17.66 15.79
CA LEU A 159 -15.94 -18.97 16.16
C LEU A 159 -15.75 -19.30 17.65
N SER A 160 -14.74 -18.73 18.28
CA SER A 160 -14.41 -18.92 19.70
C SER A 160 -14.67 -17.68 20.57
N ALA A 161 -15.04 -16.56 19.95
CA ALA A 161 -15.32 -15.32 20.67
C ALA A 161 -16.64 -15.38 21.47
N PRO A 162 -16.76 -14.67 22.59
CA PRO A 162 -18.04 -14.47 23.27
C PRO A 162 -19.08 -13.86 22.32
N LEU A 163 -20.38 -14.17 22.54
CA LEU A 163 -21.46 -13.73 21.63
C LEU A 163 -21.50 -12.23 21.36
N TYR A 164 -21.11 -11.41 22.35
CA TYR A 164 -21.07 -9.94 22.17
C TYR A 164 -19.95 -9.47 21.20
N ASP A 165 -18.91 -10.29 20.98
CA ASP A 165 -17.85 -10.00 20.03
C ASP A 165 -18.16 -10.52 18.61
N GLN A 166 -19.26 -11.27 18.47
CA GLN A 166 -19.71 -11.83 17.19
C GLN A 166 -20.75 -10.94 16.49
N MET A 167 -21.29 -9.94 17.19
CA MET A 167 -22.26 -8.98 16.66
C MET A 167 -21.57 -7.72 16.14
#